data_46b7d05a4099afe5e04bb2558a2df164
#
_entry.id   46b7d05a4099afe5e04bb2558a2df164
#
_cell.length_a   1.000
_cell.length_b   1.000
_cell.length_c   1.000
_cell.angle_alpha   90.00
_cell.angle_beta   90.00
_cell.angle_gamma   90.00
#
_symmetry.space_group_name_H-M   'P 1'
#
loop_
_entity.id
_entity.type
_entity.pdbx_description
1 polymer ?
#
loop_
_entity_poly.entity_id
_entity_poly.type
_entity_poly.pdbx_seq_one_letter_code
_entity_poly.pdbx_strand_id
1 'polypeptide(L)'
;MRYLVCLIGGALIGALVAVTIANILAQRNAYPRALMNVMQYELGRARDLVHANECTTPDANAAAAHLKLIAGDVEPALLAPGAHDRVFSQYASDLRDAVAAFAAAADCPARKQAVTKIGHACDACHRDYK
;
A
#
# COMPACT_ATOMS: atom_id res chain seq x y z
N MET A 1 45.32 -14.82 25.09
CA MET A 1 44.62 -13.50 25.16
C MET A 1 44.48 -12.81 23.80
N ARG A 2 45.51 -12.73 22.94
CA ARG A 2 45.47 -12.01 21.64
C ARG A 2 44.38 -12.54 20.71
N TYR A 3 44.21 -13.86 20.60
CA TYR A 3 43.16 -14.47 19.73
C TYR A 3 41.75 -14.21 20.24
N LEU A 4 41.54 -14.14 21.53
CA LEU A 4 40.22 -13.83 22.11
C LEU A 4 39.79 -12.41 21.79
N VAL A 5 40.70 -11.46 21.84
CA VAL A 5 40.45 -10.04 21.47
C VAL A 5 40.12 -9.92 20.01
N CYS A 6 40.85 -10.61 19.12
CA CYS A 6 40.54 -10.62 17.68
C CYS A 6 39.17 -11.27 17.39
N LEU A 7 38.81 -12.32 18.11
CA LEU A 7 37.55 -13.02 17.93
C LEU A 7 36.35 -12.16 18.37
N ILE A 8 36.47 -11.51 19.54
CA ILE A 8 35.45 -10.58 20.04
C ILE A 8 35.32 -9.37 19.11
N GLY A 9 36.45 -8.76 18.68
CA GLY A 9 36.43 -7.62 17.75
C GLY A 9 35.79 -7.98 16.42
N GLY A 10 36.13 -9.13 15.85
CA GLY A 10 35.54 -9.62 14.61
C GLY A 10 34.02 -9.90 14.75
N ALA A 11 33.59 -10.49 15.87
CA ALA A 11 32.17 -10.74 16.15
C ALA A 11 31.37 -9.42 16.26
N LEU A 12 31.91 -8.42 16.94
CA LEU A 12 31.27 -7.12 17.11
C LEU A 12 31.13 -6.38 15.76
N ILE A 13 32.19 -6.36 14.97
CA ILE A 13 32.18 -5.74 13.64
C ILE A 13 31.20 -6.48 12.72
N GLY A 14 31.24 -7.82 12.73
CA GLY A 14 30.31 -8.64 11.93
C GLY A 14 28.85 -8.42 12.32
N ALA A 15 28.55 -8.32 13.60
CA ALA A 15 27.20 -8.02 14.09
C ALA A 15 26.73 -6.61 13.64
N LEU A 16 27.60 -5.61 13.76
CA LEU A 16 27.29 -4.24 13.34
C LEU A 16 26.98 -4.17 11.83
N VAL A 17 27.82 -4.80 11.02
CA VAL A 17 27.62 -4.85 9.55
C VAL A 17 26.31 -5.58 9.21
N ALA A 18 26.02 -6.71 9.85
CA ALA A 18 24.80 -7.48 9.62
C ALA A 18 23.54 -6.67 9.99
N VAL A 19 23.54 -5.98 11.13
CA VAL A 19 22.42 -5.10 11.53
C VAL A 19 22.25 -3.94 10.57
N THR A 20 23.34 -3.33 10.10
CA THR A 20 23.28 -2.21 9.15
C THR A 20 22.69 -2.65 7.82
N ILE A 21 23.12 -3.80 7.28
CA ILE A 21 22.59 -4.36 6.04
C ILE A 21 21.10 -4.72 6.21
N ALA A 22 20.73 -5.36 7.32
CA ALA A 22 19.34 -5.71 7.60
C ALA A 22 18.45 -4.46 7.67
N ASN A 23 18.91 -3.38 8.31
CA ASN A 23 18.17 -2.11 8.35
C ASN A 23 18.02 -1.47 6.98
N ILE A 24 19.07 -1.46 6.15
CA ILE A 24 18.99 -0.91 4.79
C ILE A 24 17.98 -1.70 3.94
N LEU A 25 17.99 -3.04 4.03
CA LEU A 25 17.04 -3.89 3.33
C LEU A 25 15.60 -3.70 3.82
N ALA A 26 15.42 -3.56 5.14
CA ALA A 26 14.12 -3.29 5.73
C ALA A 26 13.54 -1.93 5.29
N GLN A 27 14.38 -0.90 5.20
CA GLN A 27 13.98 0.45 4.77
C GLN A 27 13.58 0.51 3.29
N ARG A 28 14.20 -0.28 2.42
CA ARG A 28 13.85 -0.33 0.99
C ARG A 28 12.40 -0.70 0.72
N ASN A 29 11.82 -1.55 1.57
CA ASN A 29 10.44 -2.03 1.45
C ASN A 29 9.48 -1.37 2.46
N ALA A 30 9.95 -0.38 3.22
CA ALA A 30 9.12 0.25 4.25
C ALA A 30 7.98 1.07 3.64
N TYR A 31 8.28 1.89 2.62
CA TYR A 31 7.29 2.75 1.98
C TYR A 31 6.20 1.97 1.24
N PRO A 32 6.51 1.01 0.35
CA PRO A 32 5.48 0.18 -0.29
C PRO A 32 4.58 -0.55 0.71
N ARG A 33 5.15 -1.11 1.78
CA ARG A 33 4.36 -1.80 2.83
C ARG A 33 3.48 -0.85 3.61
N ALA A 34 4.00 0.33 3.99
CA ALA A 34 3.23 1.34 4.69
C ALA A 34 2.06 1.83 3.82
N LEU A 35 2.31 2.06 2.52
CA LEU A 35 1.29 2.47 1.56
C LEU A 35 0.15 1.45 1.49
N MET A 36 0.46 0.15 1.36
CA MET A 36 -0.54 -0.90 1.32
C MET A 36 -1.31 -1.04 2.65
N ASN A 37 -0.65 -0.86 3.80
CA ASN A 37 -1.31 -0.87 5.10
C ASN A 37 -2.30 0.30 5.24
N VAL A 38 -1.91 1.50 4.81
CA VAL A 38 -2.79 2.68 4.86
C VAL A 38 -3.94 2.51 3.86
N MET A 39 -3.68 1.99 2.66
CA MET A 39 -4.72 1.67 1.67
C MET A 39 -5.76 0.70 2.25
N GLN A 40 -5.30 -0.37 2.89
CA GLN A 40 -6.19 -1.37 3.51
C GLN A 40 -7.01 -0.76 4.65
N TYR A 41 -6.41 0.09 5.49
CA TYR A 41 -7.08 0.79 6.56
C TYR A 41 -8.20 1.71 6.02
N GLU A 42 -7.89 2.56 5.05
CA GLU A 42 -8.87 3.48 4.47
C GLU A 42 -9.98 2.75 3.69
N LEU A 43 -9.66 1.64 3.03
CA LEU A 43 -10.66 0.80 2.38
C LEU A 43 -11.57 0.12 3.41
N GLY A 44 -11.03 -0.35 4.52
CA GLY A 44 -11.81 -0.89 5.65
C GLY A 44 -12.79 0.16 6.18
N ARG A 45 -12.28 1.36 6.48
CA ARG A 45 -13.08 2.50 6.93
C ARG A 45 -14.19 2.86 5.93
N ALA A 46 -13.87 2.91 4.63
CA ALA A 46 -14.85 3.18 3.59
C ALA A 46 -15.96 2.11 3.54
N ARG A 47 -15.59 0.83 3.71
CA ARG A 47 -16.56 -0.29 3.78
C ARG A 47 -17.50 -0.16 4.98
N ASP A 48 -16.95 0.16 6.15
CA ASP A 48 -17.74 0.29 7.39
C ASP A 48 -18.76 1.43 7.27
N LEU A 49 -18.36 2.60 6.75
CA LEU A 49 -19.23 3.73 6.51
C LEU A 49 -20.36 3.39 5.50
N VAL A 50 -20.03 2.68 4.43
CA VAL A 50 -21.01 2.21 3.44
C VAL A 50 -21.97 1.20 4.05
N HIS A 51 -21.50 0.31 4.92
CA HIS A 51 -22.36 -0.64 5.64
C HIS A 51 -23.30 0.05 6.64
N ALA A 52 -22.82 1.12 7.28
CA ALA A 52 -23.62 1.95 8.18
C ALA A 52 -24.61 2.88 7.44
N ASN A 53 -24.65 2.88 6.10
CA ASN A 53 -25.37 3.84 5.26
C ASN A 53 -24.95 5.31 5.48
N GLU A 54 -23.71 5.54 5.93
CA GLU A 54 -23.11 6.85 6.15
C GLU A 54 -22.28 7.32 4.92
N CYS A 55 -22.81 7.07 3.73
CA CYS A 55 -22.06 7.18 2.48
C CYS A 55 -21.70 8.62 2.09
N THR A 56 -22.47 9.63 2.50
CA THR A 56 -22.26 11.03 2.11
C THR A 56 -21.76 11.91 3.25
N THR A 57 -21.35 11.31 4.35
CA THR A 57 -20.80 12.03 5.50
C THR A 57 -19.43 12.64 5.18
N PRO A 58 -18.99 13.66 5.93
CA PRO A 58 -17.63 14.20 5.81
C PRO A 58 -16.56 13.12 5.93
N ASP A 59 -16.76 12.13 6.81
CA ASP A 59 -15.83 11.02 7.00
C ASP A 59 -15.75 10.09 5.78
N ALA A 60 -16.86 9.80 5.13
CA ALA A 60 -16.90 9.02 3.90
C ALA A 60 -16.20 9.75 2.74
N ASN A 61 -16.36 11.06 2.66
CA ASN A 61 -15.68 11.89 1.67
C ASN A 61 -14.17 12.00 1.97
N ALA A 62 -13.77 12.08 3.24
CA ALA A 62 -12.36 12.06 3.63
C ALA A 62 -11.71 10.71 3.27
N ALA A 63 -12.37 9.58 3.58
CA ALA A 63 -11.87 8.26 3.19
C ALA A 63 -11.72 8.13 1.66
N ALA A 64 -12.66 8.66 0.88
CA ALA A 64 -12.59 8.67 -0.58
C ALA A 64 -11.41 9.52 -1.09
N ALA A 65 -11.16 10.68 -0.49
CA ALA A 65 -10.04 11.54 -0.84
C ALA A 65 -8.69 10.90 -0.53
N HIS A 66 -8.56 10.26 0.65
CA HIS A 66 -7.35 9.53 1.02
C HIS A 66 -7.10 8.34 0.09
N LEU A 67 -8.11 7.52 -0.19
CA LEU A 67 -7.99 6.42 -1.14
C LEU A 67 -7.52 6.89 -2.51
N LYS A 68 -8.05 8.02 -3.00
CA LYS A 68 -7.65 8.60 -4.29
C LYS A 68 -6.18 9.02 -4.31
N LEU A 69 -5.71 9.65 -3.23
CA LEU A 69 -4.31 10.05 -3.09
C LEU A 69 -3.40 8.82 -3.10
N ILE A 70 -3.71 7.85 -2.24
CA ILE A 70 -2.90 6.64 -2.06
C ILE A 70 -2.88 5.78 -3.34
N ALA A 71 -4.01 5.66 -4.05
CA ALA A 71 -4.07 4.93 -5.31
C ALA A 71 -3.17 5.54 -6.40
N GLY A 72 -2.97 6.86 -6.36
CA GLY A 72 -2.02 7.56 -7.22
C GLY A 72 -0.55 7.19 -6.95
N ASP A 73 -0.23 6.87 -5.70
CA ASP A 73 1.13 6.57 -5.26
C ASP A 73 1.52 5.08 -5.46
N VAL A 74 0.56 4.19 -5.76
CA VAL A 74 0.83 2.74 -5.88
C VAL A 74 1.89 2.44 -6.94
N GLU A 75 1.73 2.98 -8.12
CA GLU A 75 2.65 2.71 -9.24
C GLU A 75 4.07 3.26 -8.98
N PRO A 76 4.26 4.55 -8.61
CA PRO A 76 5.59 5.08 -8.34
C PRO A 76 6.24 4.49 -7.08
N ALA A 77 5.46 3.96 -6.12
CA ALA A 77 5.99 3.35 -4.92
C ALA A 77 6.51 1.92 -5.11
N LEU A 78 5.92 1.17 -6.05
CA LEU A 78 6.22 -0.25 -6.25
C LEU A 78 7.07 -0.51 -7.49
N LEU A 79 7.03 0.34 -8.50
CA LEU A 79 7.93 0.25 -9.65
C LEU A 79 9.22 1.03 -9.38
N ALA A 80 10.36 0.40 -9.66
CA ALA A 80 11.63 1.09 -9.62
C ALA A 80 11.66 2.23 -10.66
N PRO A 81 12.35 3.35 -10.39
CA PRO A 81 12.48 4.44 -11.36
C PRO A 81 12.96 3.95 -12.72
N GLY A 82 12.19 4.23 -13.78
CA GLY A 82 12.48 3.79 -15.14
C GLY A 82 12.09 2.34 -15.46
N ALA A 83 11.55 1.59 -14.52
CA ALA A 83 10.97 0.28 -14.81
C ALA A 83 9.61 0.43 -15.50
N HIS A 84 9.37 -0.43 -16.49
CA HIS A 84 8.10 -0.49 -17.22
C HIS A 84 7.52 -1.90 -17.10
N ASP A 85 6.43 -2.02 -16.37
CA ASP A 85 5.62 -3.22 -16.30
C ASP A 85 4.19 -2.87 -16.70
N ARG A 86 3.81 -3.23 -17.94
CA ARG A 86 2.49 -2.91 -18.47
C ARG A 86 1.36 -3.59 -17.74
N VAL A 87 1.60 -4.81 -17.22
CA VAL A 87 0.58 -5.55 -16.48
C VAL A 87 0.34 -4.89 -15.14
N PHE A 88 1.42 -4.53 -14.43
CA PHE A 88 1.33 -3.78 -13.18
C PHE A 88 0.66 -2.42 -13.37
N SER A 89 1.06 -1.67 -14.40
CA SER A 89 0.46 -0.36 -14.70
C SER A 89 -1.05 -0.48 -15.00
N GLN A 90 -1.49 -1.57 -15.64
CA GLN A 90 -2.92 -1.82 -15.86
C GLN A 90 -3.65 -2.04 -14.53
N TYR A 91 -3.13 -2.88 -13.62
CA TYR A 91 -3.74 -3.07 -12.29
C TYR A 91 -3.79 -1.77 -11.49
N ALA A 92 -2.73 -0.95 -11.53
CA ALA A 92 -2.71 0.34 -10.88
C ALA A 92 -3.74 1.32 -11.48
N SER A 93 -3.96 1.26 -12.80
CA SER A 93 -5.00 2.04 -13.48
C SER A 93 -6.39 1.59 -13.06
N ASP A 94 -6.66 0.28 -13.08
CA ASP A 94 -7.95 -0.28 -12.70
C ASP A 94 -8.32 0.08 -11.24
N LEU A 95 -7.33 0.09 -10.35
CA LEU A 95 -7.49 0.54 -8.97
C LEU A 95 -7.84 2.04 -8.91
N ARG A 96 -7.11 2.90 -9.64
CA ARG A 96 -7.39 4.34 -9.69
C ARG A 96 -8.80 4.63 -10.20
N ASP A 97 -9.23 3.92 -11.24
CA ASP A 97 -10.56 4.07 -11.83
C ASP A 97 -11.66 3.64 -10.87
N ALA A 98 -11.47 2.52 -10.17
CA ALA A 98 -12.40 2.06 -9.14
C ALA A 98 -12.52 3.03 -7.97
N VAL A 99 -11.40 3.61 -7.52
CA VAL A 99 -11.36 4.62 -6.46
C VAL A 99 -11.99 5.94 -6.93
N ALA A 100 -11.74 6.35 -8.18
CA ALA A 100 -12.36 7.54 -8.77
C ALA A 100 -13.89 7.39 -8.84
N ALA A 101 -14.39 6.22 -9.23
CA ALA A 101 -15.81 5.91 -9.23
C ALA A 101 -16.40 5.96 -7.81
N PHE A 102 -15.68 5.47 -6.78
CA PHE A 102 -16.12 5.57 -5.39
C PHE A 102 -16.21 7.03 -4.93
N ALA A 103 -15.22 7.84 -5.27
CA ALA A 103 -15.19 9.27 -4.90
C ALA A 103 -16.30 10.09 -5.61
N ALA A 104 -16.64 9.72 -6.83
CA ALA A 104 -17.67 10.41 -7.63
C ALA A 104 -19.10 9.94 -7.30
N ALA A 105 -19.27 8.83 -6.62
CA ALA A 105 -20.59 8.25 -6.34
C ALA A 105 -21.40 9.16 -5.40
N ALA A 106 -22.62 9.50 -5.81
CA ALA A 106 -23.49 10.44 -5.12
C ALA A 106 -24.40 9.78 -4.05
N ASP A 107 -24.57 8.46 -4.11
CA ASP A 107 -25.48 7.71 -3.23
C ASP A 107 -24.84 6.42 -2.67
N CYS A 108 -25.48 5.83 -1.67
CA CYS A 108 -25.00 4.61 -1.03
C CYS A 108 -24.96 3.39 -1.97
N PRO A 109 -25.97 3.11 -2.80
CA PRO A 109 -25.89 1.99 -3.73
C PRO A 109 -24.69 2.08 -4.67
N ALA A 110 -24.43 3.24 -5.24
CA ALA A 110 -23.28 3.47 -6.12
C ALA A 110 -21.96 3.32 -5.35
N ARG A 111 -21.85 3.87 -4.13
CA ARG A 111 -20.65 3.70 -3.29
C ARG A 111 -20.42 2.25 -2.87
N LYS A 112 -21.47 1.52 -2.56
CA LYS A 112 -21.37 0.09 -2.25
C LYS A 112 -20.83 -0.72 -3.43
N GLN A 113 -21.33 -0.45 -4.63
CA GLN A 113 -20.81 -1.10 -5.83
C GLN A 113 -19.35 -0.72 -6.10
N ALA A 114 -19.00 0.55 -5.96
CA ALA A 114 -17.65 1.03 -6.19
C ALA A 114 -16.63 0.47 -5.18
N VAL A 115 -16.97 0.40 -3.89
CA VAL A 115 -16.09 -0.18 -2.86
C VAL A 115 -15.82 -1.67 -3.12
N THR A 116 -16.80 -2.39 -3.65
CA THR A 116 -16.62 -3.78 -4.08
C THR A 116 -15.65 -3.88 -5.26
N LYS A 117 -15.76 -2.98 -6.24
CA LYS A 117 -14.81 -2.92 -7.38
C LYS A 117 -13.39 -2.63 -6.92
N ILE A 118 -13.19 -1.74 -5.93
CA ILE A 118 -11.86 -1.51 -5.34
C ILE A 118 -11.31 -2.82 -4.77
N GLY A 119 -12.10 -3.57 -4.01
CA GLY A 119 -11.70 -4.88 -3.49
C GLY A 119 -11.25 -5.84 -4.60
N HIS A 120 -12.03 -5.95 -5.67
CA HIS A 120 -11.68 -6.81 -6.82
C HIS A 120 -10.38 -6.36 -7.51
N ALA A 121 -10.14 -5.06 -7.64
CA ALA A 121 -8.88 -4.55 -8.19
C ALA A 121 -7.68 -4.91 -7.32
N CYS A 122 -7.82 -4.81 -5.98
CA CYS A 122 -6.81 -5.25 -5.03
C CYS A 122 -6.51 -6.75 -5.16
N ASP A 123 -7.57 -7.58 -5.20
CA ASP A 123 -7.43 -9.05 -5.30
C ASP A 123 -6.79 -9.46 -6.64
N ALA A 124 -7.13 -8.78 -7.73
CA ALA A 124 -6.57 -9.04 -9.04
C ALA A 124 -5.06 -8.76 -9.07
N CYS A 125 -4.63 -7.60 -8.55
CA CYS A 125 -3.21 -7.26 -8.46
C CYS A 125 -2.45 -8.23 -7.54
N HIS A 126 -2.97 -8.51 -6.34
CA HIS A 126 -2.32 -9.38 -5.36
C HIS A 126 -2.26 -10.86 -5.76
N ARG A 127 -2.95 -11.27 -6.80
CA ARG A 127 -2.83 -12.61 -7.38
C ARG A 127 -1.49 -12.80 -8.09
N ASP A 128 -1.02 -11.75 -8.76
CA ASP A 128 0.17 -11.78 -9.62
C ASP A 128 1.38 -11.11 -8.95
N TYR A 129 1.12 -10.14 -8.07
CA TYR A 129 2.14 -9.35 -7.35
C TYR A 129 1.92 -9.45 -5.83
N LYS A 130 2.82 -10.17 -5.12
CA LYS A 130 2.80 -10.37 -3.66
C LYS A 130 4.04 -9.82 -3.00
#